data_bbd3b435870ebc86ee9dc0099d637919
#
_entry.id   bbd3b435870ebc86ee9dc0099d637919
#
_cell.length_a   1.000
_cell.length_b   1.000
_cell.length_c   1.000
_cell.angle_alpha   90.00
_cell.angle_beta   90.00
_cell.angle_gamma   90.00
#
_symmetry.space_group_name_H-M   'P 1'
#
loop_
_entity.id
_entity.type
_entity.pdbx_description
1 polymer ?
#
loop_
_entity_poly.entity_id
_entity_poly.type
_entity_poly.pdbx_seq_one_letter_code
_entity_poly.pdbx_strand_id
1 'polypeptide(L)'
;KTNSTSETQVYKAKNDFKRGSKTREIKGETISIKDFYDLYDGETCIVKGEVFSMEDMTLKSGKILRTIRITDGESSLTSKIFLDEDDKLDIREGTLLKLSGKLQLDTYAGNEKTLMINSINILEKENSKKEDTAEEKMVELHAHTKMSEMVGVTDVEDIIKRAKEYGHKAIAITDYSVVHSYPAAFKTAKKFSTDEEKMKAIFGCEMYMIDDEAPMVTNPKDKKIDEEEFVVFDIETTGLNSHTNEIIEIGAVKIKAGRIVDRYSQLINPGRPIPYHITEITSITNEQVANEPKIDEVIGKFVDFIGDAVLVAHNAPFDMGFIKRDIKKYLNIDLQSSVIDTLQMARDLFPDLKKYGLGDLNKTLGLALEKHHRAVDDSQATANMFIIFLDKYKEKGLEYMKDINVGFEVNVKKQSLKNIMLLVKTQDGLKNMYKLVSESHIKYFG
;
A
#
# COMPACT_ATOMS: atom_id res chain seq x y z
N LYS A 1 1.56 8.78 37.34
CA LYS A 1 2.33 7.99 38.33
C LYS A 1 1.47 6.84 38.79
N THR A 2 1.63 5.69 38.17
CA THR A 2 1.27 4.39 38.76
C THR A 2 2.36 3.42 38.34
N ASN A 3 3.22 3.12 39.31
CA ASN A 3 4.19 2.04 39.24
C ASN A 3 3.42 0.72 39.22
N SER A 4 3.53 -0.05 38.14
CA SER A 4 3.26 -1.47 38.16
C SER A 4 4.61 -2.19 38.19
N THR A 5 4.99 -2.64 39.36
CA THR A 5 6.04 -3.63 39.59
C THR A 5 5.57 -4.93 38.98
N SER A 6 6.16 -5.31 37.84
CA SER A 6 6.03 -6.68 37.31
C SER A 6 6.82 -7.60 38.22
N GLU A 7 6.14 -8.49 38.92
CA GLU A 7 6.76 -9.62 39.63
C GLU A 7 7.42 -10.54 38.61
N THR A 8 8.75 -10.59 38.66
CA THR A 8 9.54 -11.51 37.87
C THR A 8 9.37 -12.92 38.50
N GLN A 9 8.51 -13.74 37.90
CA GLN A 9 8.46 -15.16 38.26
C GLN A 9 9.72 -15.83 37.77
N VAL A 10 10.55 -16.24 38.72
CA VAL A 10 11.77 -17.02 38.45
C VAL A 10 11.36 -18.48 38.19
N TYR A 11 11.38 -18.86 36.91
CA TYR A 11 11.13 -20.26 36.53
C TYR A 11 12.39 -21.10 36.67
N LYS A 12 12.25 -22.27 37.32
CA LYS A 12 13.34 -23.24 37.47
C LYS A 12 13.67 -23.86 36.12
N ALA A 13 14.88 -23.65 35.65
CA ALA A 13 15.41 -24.33 34.47
C ALA A 13 15.54 -25.84 34.76
N LYS A 14 14.94 -26.69 33.92
CA LYS A 14 15.26 -28.11 33.84
C LYS A 14 16.53 -28.26 33.01
N ASN A 15 17.65 -28.44 33.65
CA ASN A 15 18.92 -28.67 32.98
C ASN A 15 19.51 -30.01 33.38
N ASP A 16 19.70 -30.85 32.37
CA ASP A 16 20.63 -31.99 32.46
C ASP A 16 21.91 -31.68 31.66
N PHE A 17 22.71 -30.73 32.15
CA PHE A 17 24.08 -30.54 31.69
C PHE A 17 25.00 -31.22 32.72
N LYS A 18 25.41 -32.47 32.44
CA LYS A 18 26.36 -33.18 33.28
C LYS A 18 27.79 -32.84 32.89
N ARG A 19 28.34 -31.83 33.49
CA ARG A 19 29.74 -31.76 33.84
C ARG A 19 29.82 -31.18 35.26
N GLY A 20 30.28 -31.95 36.27
CA GLY A 20 30.75 -31.67 37.62
C GLY A 20 30.66 -30.26 38.24
N SER A 21 29.85 -29.35 37.79
CA SER A 21 29.57 -28.07 38.41
C SER A 21 28.07 -27.79 38.35
N LYS A 22 27.52 -27.48 39.49
CA LYS A 22 26.14 -27.02 39.71
C LYS A 22 25.75 -26.06 38.59
N THR A 23 24.65 -26.37 37.88
CA THR A 23 23.98 -25.46 36.99
C THR A 23 23.73 -24.13 37.70
N ARG A 24 24.62 -23.15 37.48
CA ARG A 24 24.48 -21.82 38.05
C ARG A 24 23.58 -21.02 37.16
N GLU A 25 22.53 -20.49 37.73
CA GLU A 25 21.74 -19.42 37.12
C GLU A 25 22.67 -18.28 36.73
N ILE A 26 22.60 -17.84 35.44
CA ILE A 26 23.37 -16.72 34.96
C ILE A 26 22.81 -15.45 35.61
N LYS A 27 23.58 -14.92 36.58
CA LYS A 27 23.22 -13.69 37.30
C LYS A 27 23.88 -12.48 36.60
N GLY A 28 23.17 -11.38 36.47
CA GLY A 28 23.63 -10.14 35.90
C GLY A 28 22.65 -9.59 34.90
N GLU A 29 22.85 -8.32 34.55
CA GLU A 29 22.07 -7.62 33.54
C GLU A 29 22.39 -8.13 32.14
N THR A 30 21.37 -8.25 31.31
CA THR A 30 21.52 -8.60 29.89
C THR A 30 21.69 -7.32 29.08
N ILE A 31 22.59 -7.33 28.13
CA ILE A 31 22.68 -6.28 27.10
C ILE A 31 21.88 -6.69 25.87
N SER A 32 21.51 -5.70 25.04
CA SER A 32 20.91 -5.99 23.73
C SER A 32 21.94 -6.64 22.79
N ILE A 33 21.47 -7.39 21.79
CA ILE A 33 22.38 -7.95 20.79
C ILE A 33 23.05 -6.82 19.98
N LYS A 34 22.39 -5.69 19.82
CA LYS A 34 22.95 -4.49 19.18
C LYS A 34 24.16 -3.98 19.97
N ASP A 35 24.04 -3.83 21.30
CA ASP A 35 25.12 -3.33 22.17
C ASP A 35 26.30 -4.31 22.26
N PHE A 36 26.08 -5.62 22.01
CA PHE A 36 27.15 -6.60 21.89
C PHE A 36 28.19 -6.21 20.81
N TYR A 37 27.77 -5.61 19.72
CA TYR A 37 28.66 -5.20 18.64
C TYR A 37 29.51 -3.99 18.97
N ASP A 38 29.21 -3.26 20.05
CA ASP A 38 30.00 -2.15 20.56
C ASP A 38 31.11 -2.62 21.51
N LEU A 39 31.07 -3.90 21.99
CA LEU A 39 32.12 -4.46 22.87
C LEU A 39 33.45 -4.69 22.14
N TYR A 40 34.51 -4.75 22.93
CA TYR A 40 35.86 -5.08 22.46
C TYR A 40 36.18 -6.57 22.63
N ASP A 41 37.16 -7.04 21.83
CA ASP A 41 37.65 -8.42 21.91
C ASP A 41 38.12 -8.75 23.33
N GLY A 42 37.62 -9.85 23.86
CA GLY A 42 37.93 -10.31 25.22
C GLY A 42 36.96 -9.88 26.30
N GLU A 43 36.03 -8.97 26.02
CA GLU A 43 34.99 -8.58 27.00
C GLU A 43 33.95 -9.68 27.21
N THR A 44 33.45 -9.76 28.44
CA THR A 44 32.38 -10.71 28.82
C THR A 44 31.05 -10.01 28.91
N CYS A 45 30.01 -10.68 28.40
CA CYS A 45 28.65 -10.15 28.45
C CYS A 45 27.61 -11.24 28.70
N ILE A 46 26.39 -10.80 28.95
CA ILE A 46 25.22 -11.64 29.06
C ILE A 46 24.22 -11.13 28.04
N VAL A 47 23.76 -12.02 27.14
CA VAL A 47 22.75 -11.72 26.13
C VAL A 47 21.57 -12.65 26.25
N LYS A 48 20.39 -12.21 25.79
CA LYS A 48 19.17 -13.01 25.70
C LYS A 48 18.67 -12.99 24.26
N GLY A 49 18.32 -14.17 23.72
CA GLY A 49 17.80 -14.23 22.36
C GLY A 49 17.16 -15.59 22.05
N GLU A 50 16.37 -15.62 21.00
CA GLU A 50 15.72 -16.82 20.47
C GLU A 50 16.63 -17.47 19.42
N VAL A 51 16.78 -18.79 19.48
CA VAL A 51 17.54 -19.55 18.48
C VAL A 51 16.79 -19.61 17.17
N PHE A 52 17.41 -19.16 16.10
CA PHE A 52 16.84 -19.27 14.74
C PHE A 52 17.66 -20.15 13.79
N SER A 53 18.89 -20.52 14.18
CA SER A 53 19.71 -21.46 13.41
C SER A 53 20.74 -22.12 14.31
N MET A 54 21.04 -23.39 14.03
CA MET A 54 22.04 -24.15 14.77
C MET A 54 22.79 -25.11 13.85
N GLU A 55 24.11 -25.19 13.99
CA GLU A 55 24.99 -26.05 13.20
C GLU A 55 26.04 -26.72 14.09
N ASP A 56 26.29 -28.00 13.87
CA ASP A 56 27.32 -28.77 14.58
C ASP A 56 28.46 -29.16 13.64
N MET A 57 29.70 -28.95 14.08
CA MET A 57 30.90 -29.37 13.37
C MET A 57 31.75 -30.24 14.27
N THR A 58 32.04 -31.46 13.86
CA THR A 58 32.95 -32.37 14.58
C THR A 58 34.40 -32.00 14.24
N LEU A 59 35.18 -31.69 15.28
CA LEU A 59 36.58 -31.34 15.15
C LEU A 59 37.47 -32.59 15.12
N LYS A 60 38.71 -32.46 14.64
CA LYS A 60 39.73 -33.54 14.64
C LYS A 60 40.05 -34.09 16.03
N SER A 61 39.74 -33.33 17.07
CA SER A 61 39.93 -33.72 18.47
C SER A 61 38.77 -34.57 19.04
N GLY A 62 37.73 -34.86 18.23
CA GLY A 62 36.51 -35.53 18.69
C GLY A 62 35.50 -34.63 19.39
N LYS A 63 35.84 -33.34 19.62
CA LYS A 63 34.87 -32.36 20.17
C LYS A 63 33.93 -31.85 19.11
N ILE A 64 32.73 -31.45 19.51
CA ILE A 64 31.72 -30.83 18.68
C ILE A 64 31.78 -29.31 18.90
N LEU A 65 32.01 -28.54 17.83
CA LEU A 65 31.81 -27.11 17.85
C LEU A 65 30.38 -26.82 17.38
N ARG A 66 29.55 -26.39 18.32
CA ARG A 66 28.17 -25.99 18.01
C ARG A 66 28.11 -24.47 17.81
N THR A 67 27.66 -24.08 16.65
CA THR A 67 27.33 -22.68 16.33
C THR A 67 25.85 -22.48 16.55
N ILE A 68 25.49 -21.51 17.39
CA ILE A 68 24.11 -21.16 17.73
C ILE A 68 23.90 -19.70 17.32
N ARG A 69 22.95 -19.43 16.42
CA ARG A 69 22.56 -18.08 16.04
C ARG A 69 21.28 -17.70 16.76
N ILE A 70 21.33 -16.57 17.46
CA ILE A 70 20.19 -16.07 18.25
C ILE A 70 19.79 -14.68 17.80
N THR A 71 18.53 -14.32 18.03
CA THR A 71 17.98 -12.97 17.78
C THR A 71 17.17 -12.48 18.97
N ASP A 72 17.21 -11.17 19.24
CA ASP A 72 16.33 -10.50 20.20
C ASP A 72 15.11 -9.84 19.51
N GLY A 73 14.97 -10.03 18.18
CA GLY A 73 13.91 -9.46 17.35
C GLY A 73 14.34 -8.18 16.61
N GLU A 74 15.41 -7.51 17.04
CA GLU A 74 15.98 -6.32 16.39
C GLU A 74 17.31 -6.62 15.71
N SER A 75 18.13 -7.48 16.33
CA SER A 75 19.47 -7.84 15.87
C SER A 75 19.69 -9.35 16.01
N SER A 76 20.76 -9.87 15.41
CA SER A 76 21.16 -11.27 15.50
C SER A 76 22.63 -11.39 15.89
N LEU A 77 22.97 -12.51 16.54
CA LEU A 77 24.32 -12.78 17.06
C LEU A 77 24.71 -14.23 16.77
N THR A 78 25.91 -14.43 16.27
CA THR A 78 26.57 -15.74 16.19
C THR A 78 27.23 -16.05 17.53
N SER A 79 26.91 -17.21 18.10
CA SER A 79 27.55 -17.70 19.31
C SER A 79 28.07 -19.12 19.12
N LYS A 80 29.13 -19.51 19.82
CA LYS A 80 29.80 -20.80 19.66
C LYS A 80 30.09 -21.44 21.02
N ILE A 81 29.96 -22.76 21.08
CA ILE A 81 30.31 -23.58 22.27
C ILE A 81 31.01 -24.85 21.82
N PHE A 82 32.04 -25.25 22.57
CA PHE A 82 32.66 -26.56 22.43
C PHE A 82 31.98 -27.56 23.36
N LEU A 83 31.53 -28.68 22.82
CA LEU A 83 30.86 -29.76 23.51
C LEU A 83 31.71 -31.04 23.41
N ASP A 84 31.70 -31.83 24.45
CA ASP A 84 32.20 -33.19 24.41
C ASP A 84 31.13 -34.12 23.82
N GLU A 85 31.48 -35.29 23.30
CA GLU A 85 30.58 -36.20 22.60
C GLU A 85 29.40 -36.67 23.49
N ASP A 86 29.60 -36.73 24.80
CA ASP A 86 28.60 -37.11 25.81
C ASP A 86 27.71 -35.95 26.31
N ASP A 87 28.02 -34.71 25.89
CA ASP A 87 27.26 -33.53 26.33
C ASP A 87 25.88 -33.48 25.64
N LYS A 88 24.82 -33.66 26.41
CA LYS A 88 23.43 -33.52 25.91
C LYS A 88 22.92 -32.10 26.15
N LEU A 89 22.95 -31.29 25.13
CA LEU A 89 22.36 -29.95 25.14
C LEU A 89 21.15 -29.95 24.18
N ASP A 90 19.94 -30.15 24.74
CA ASP A 90 18.69 -30.18 23.97
C ASP A 90 18.20 -28.74 23.73
N ILE A 91 18.74 -28.13 22.72
CA ILE A 91 18.34 -26.83 22.21
C ILE A 91 17.79 -27.04 20.80
N ARG A 92 16.72 -26.34 20.44
CA ARG A 92 16.09 -26.37 19.12
C ARG A 92 15.83 -24.94 18.65
N GLU A 93 15.61 -24.76 17.36
CA GLU A 93 15.10 -23.50 16.83
C GLU A 93 13.82 -23.10 17.56
N GLY A 94 13.68 -21.82 17.87
CA GLY A 94 12.59 -21.29 18.69
C GLY A 94 12.83 -21.33 20.21
N THR A 95 13.95 -21.94 20.68
CA THR A 95 14.30 -21.95 22.11
C THR A 95 14.82 -20.56 22.53
N LEU A 96 14.31 -20.03 23.63
CA LEU A 96 14.78 -18.79 24.22
C LEU A 96 15.96 -19.08 25.16
N LEU A 97 17.10 -18.43 24.89
CA LEU A 97 18.33 -18.64 25.66
C LEU A 97 18.77 -17.35 26.37
N LYS A 98 19.35 -17.51 27.57
CA LYS A 98 20.21 -16.54 28.21
C LYS A 98 21.63 -17.08 28.16
N LEU A 99 22.52 -16.39 27.47
CA LEU A 99 23.90 -16.81 27.24
C LEU A 99 24.86 -15.87 27.98
N SER A 100 25.84 -16.47 28.66
CA SER A 100 26.99 -15.70 29.16
C SER A 100 28.24 -16.20 28.46
N GLY A 101 29.06 -15.29 28.00
CA GLY A 101 30.26 -15.65 27.27
C GLY A 101 31.21 -14.47 27.09
N LYS A 102 32.26 -14.74 26.33
CA LYS A 102 33.32 -13.79 25.99
C LYS A 102 33.27 -13.47 24.50
N LEU A 103 33.30 -12.20 24.14
CA LEU A 103 33.43 -11.82 22.74
C LEU A 103 34.83 -12.24 22.23
N GLN A 104 34.85 -12.86 21.06
CA GLN A 104 36.07 -13.17 20.32
C GLN A 104 35.85 -12.88 18.83
N LEU A 105 36.93 -12.43 18.18
CA LEU A 105 36.95 -12.30 16.74
C LEU A 105 37.17 -13.67 16.10
N ASP A 106 36.23 -14.13 15.31
CA ASP A 106 36.34 -15.40 14.60
C ASP A 106 37.20 -15.25 13.35
N THR A 107 38.44 -15.65 13.44
CA THR A 107 39.41 -15.58 12.34
C THR A 107 39.05 -16.46 11.15
N TYR A 108 38.26 -17.50 11.35
CA TYR A 108 37.76 -18.39 10.28
C TYR A 108 36.53 -17.83 9.56
N ALA A 109 35.86 -16.87 10.18
CA ALA A 109 34.69 -16.18 9.62
C ALA A 109 35.00 -14.70 9.32
N GLY A 110 36.18 -14.38 8.85
CA GLY A 110 36.55 -13.02 8.45
C GLY A 110 36.64 -11.99 9.59
N ASN A 111 36.96 -12.42 10.80
CA ASN A 111 37.02 -11.63 12.03
C ASN A 111 35.62 -11.15 12.50
N GLU A 112 34.58 -11.90 12.23
CA GLU A 112 33.24 -11.63 12.75
C GLU A 112 33.23 -11.69 14.30
N LYS A 113 32.58 -10.72 14.94
CA LYS A 113 32.38 -10.71 16.40
C LYS A 113 31.46 -11.87 16.80
N THR A 114 31.98 -12.82 17.55
CA THR A 114 31.31 -14.06 17.96
C THR A 114 31.32 -14.19 19.48
N LEU A 115 30.21 -14.61 20.08
CA LEU A 115 30.13 -14.89 21.50
C LEU A 115 30.62 -16.32 21.79
N MET A 116 31.77 -16.47 22.41
CA MET A 116 32.22 -17.77 22.94
C MET A 116 31.50 -18.06 24.26
N ILE A 117 30.59 -19.01 24.22
CA ILE A 117 29.66 -19.30 25.32
C ILE A 117 30.38 -20.00 26.47
N ASN A 118 30.20 -19.46 27.67
CA ASN A 118 30.66 -20.07 28.92
C ASN A 118 29.54 -20.73 29.70
N SER A 119 28.32 -20.18 29.61
CA SER A 119 27.14 -20.70 30.32
C SER A 119 25.87 -20.44 29.51
N ILE A 120 24.92 -21.39 29.60
CA ILE A 120 23.63 -21.34 28.95
C ILE A 120 22.53 -21.56 29.96
N ASN A 121 21.50 -20.72 29.99
CA ASN A 121 20.21 -21.02 30.58
C ASN A 121 19.17 -21.09 29.50
N ILE A 122 18.40 -22.17 29.47
CA ILE A 122 17.19 -22.29 28.66
C ILE A 122 16.07 -21.59 29.42
N LEU A 123 15.45 -20.61 28.80
CA LEU A 123 14.33 -19.86 29.37
C LEU A 123 13.02 -20.42 28.84
N GLU A 124 12.01 -20.52 29.69
CA GLU A 124 10.66 -20.73 29.18
C GLU A 124 10.26 -19.48 28.38
N LYS A 125 9.84 -19.70 27.13
CA LYS A 125 9.29 -18.63 26.32
C LYS A 125 7.98 -18.24 26.97
N GLU A 126 7.90 -17.07 27.60
CA GLU A 126 6.62 -16.45 27.86
C GLU A 126 5.94 -16.32 26.51
N ASN A 127 4.97 -17.20 26.26
CA ASN A 127 4.08 -17.03 25.13
C ASN A 127 3.24 -15.75 25.44
N SER A 128 3.84 -14.59 25.20
CA SER A 128 3.10 -13.35 25.16
C SER A 128 2.23 -13.37 23.90
N LYS A 129 1.20 -14.22 23.93
CA LYS A 129 0.14 -14.15 22.94
C LYS A 129 -0.41 -12.74 23.05
N LYS A 130 -0.28 -11.96 21.97
CA LYS A 130 -0.98 -10.69 21.92
C LYS A 130 -2.44 -10.94 22.21
N GLU A 131 -3.00 -10.20 23.15
CA GLU A 131 -4.41 -10.29 23.55
C GLU A 131 -5.12 -9.02 23.08
N ASP A 132 -6.33 -9.17 22.61
CA ASP A 132 -7.20 -8.03 22.39
C ASP A 132 -7.90 -7.68 23.71
N THR A 133 -7.50 -6.56 24.31
CA THR A 133 -8.04 -6.08 25.60
C THR A 133 -9.17 -5.06 25.44
N ALA A 134 -9.62 -4.76 24.22
CA ALA A 134 -10.72 -3.84 23.98
C ALA A 134 -12.04 -4.38 24.57
N GLU A 135 -12.83 -3.53 25.22
CA GLU A 135 -14.16 -3.88 25.73
C GLU A 135 -15.12 -4.23 24.58
N GLU A 136 -15.18 -3.36 23.57
CA GLU A 136 -15.89 -3.63 22.30
C GLU A 136 -14.93 -4.24 21.29
N LYS A 137 -15.28 -5.45 20.81
CA LYS A 137 -14.51 -6.14 19.81
C LYS A 137 -14.90 -5.69 18.41
N MET A 138 -13.91 -5.24 17.66
CA MET A 138 -14.09 -4.94 16.25
C MET A 138 -14.24 -6.24 15.44
N VAL A 139 -15.06 -6.22 14.39
CA VAL A 139 -15.12 -7.30 13.41
C VAL A 139 -14.14 -6.97 12.28
N GLU A 140 -13.13 -7.84 12.09
CA GLU A 140 -12.25 -7.72 10.93
C GLU A 140 -13.02 -8.05 9.65
N LEU A 141 -13.05 -7.09 8.73
CA LEU A 141 -13.76 -7.21 7.46
C LEU A 141 -12.84 -7.41 6.24
N HIS A 142 -11.52 -7.44 6.45
CA HIS A 142 -10.52 -7.54 5.40
C HIS A 142 -9.36 -8.46 5.83
N ALA A 143 -9.52 -9.75 5.63
CA ALA A 143 -8.50 -10.73 5.97
C ALA A 143 -8.19 -11.68 4.81
N HIS A 144 -6.91 -11.86 4.52
CA HIS A 144 -6.39 -12.73 3.49
C HIS A 144 -5.82 -14.01 4.09
N THR A 145 -6.15 -15.13 3.47
CA THR A 145 -5.57 -16.42 3.80
C THR A 145 -4.40 -16.75 2.87
N LYS A 146 -3.77 -17.90 3.06
CA LYS A 146 -2.76 -18.44 2.12
C LYS A 146 -3.29 -18.69 0.70
N MET A 147 -4.61 -18.58 0.47
CA MET A 147 -5.20 -18.64 -0.86
C MET A 147 -5.03 -17.35 -1.65
N SER A 148 -4.70 -16.25 -0.98
CA SER A 148 -4.24 -15.00 -1.61
C SER A 148 -2.75 -15.14 -1.91
N GLU A 149 -2.42 -15.60 -3.10
CA GLU A 149 -1.06 -15.86 -3.55
C GLU A 149 -0.16 -14.64 -3.38
N MET A 150 1.05 -14.86 -2.83
CA MET A 150 2.06 -13.82 -2.52
C MET A 150 1.62 -12.76 -1.50
N VAL A 151 0.44 -12.88 -0.88
CA VAL A 151 -0.09 -11.90 0.08
C VAL A 151 -0.29 -12.52 1.45
N GLY A 152 -0.98 -13.66 1.54
CA GLY A 152 -1.27 -14.36 2.78
C GLY A 152 -0.44 -15.63 2.96
N VAL A 153 -0.09 -15.95 4.21
CA VAL A 153 0.63 -17.19 4.56
C VAL A 153 -0.13 -18.05 5.59
N THR A 154 -1.20 -17.50 6.15
CA THR A 154 -1.93 -18.12 7.28
C THR A 154 -3.13 -18.94 6.77
N ASP A 155 -3.32 -20.10 7.34
CA ASP A 155 -4.52 -20.92 7.08
C ASP A 155 -5.77 -20.25 7.62
N VAL A 156 -6.90 -20.42 6.92
CA VAL A 156 -8.19 -19.84 7.32
C VAL A 156 -8.64 -20.34 8.70
N GLU A 157 -8.32 -21.59 9.05
CA GLU A 157 -8.61 -22.17 10.35
C GLU A 157 -7.91 -21.42 11.48
N ASP A 158 -6.63 -21.08 11.30
CA ASP A 158 -5.83 -20.36 12.29
C ASP A 158 -6.29 -18.89 12.43
N ILE A 159 -6.68 -18.26 11.32
CA ILE A 159 -7.27 -16.90 11.34
C ILE A 159 -8.55 -16.89 12.18
N ILE A 160 -9.49 -17.82 11.93
CA ILE A 160 -10.76 -17.89 12.65
C ILE A 160 -10.54 -18.26 14.11
N LYS A 161 -9.62 -19.20 14.38
CA LYS A 161 -9.24 -19.56 15.74
C LYS A 161 -8.70 -18.35 16.51
N ARG A 162 -7.82 -17.57 15.90
CA ARG A 162 -7.26 -16.37 16.51
C ARG A 162 -8.33 -15.31 16.76
N ALA A 163 -9.25 -15.10 15.82
CA ALA A 163 -10.38 -14.18 16.00
C ALA A 163 -11.25 -14.61 17.20
N LYS A 164 -11.51 -15.92 17.35
CA LYS A 164 -12.23 -16.46 18.52
C LYS A 164 -11.46 -16.28 19.82
N GLU A 165 -10.14 -16.53 19.84
CA GLU A 165 -9.27 -16.30 21.00
C GLU A 165 -9.30 -14.81 21.44
N TYR A 166 -9.45 -13.88 20.50
CA TYR A 166 -9.59 -12.45 20.79
C TYR A 166 -11.01 -12.04 21.23
N GLY A 167 -11.97 -12.98 21.23
CA GLY A 167 -13.36 -12.71 21.59
C GLY A 167 -14.20 -12.07 20.46
N HIS A 168 -13.71 -12.10 19.21
CA HIS A 168 -14.49 -11.63 18.07
C HIS A 168 -15.66 -12.58 17.80
N LYS A 169 -16.81 -12.00 17.43
CA LYS A 169 -18.04 -12.76 17.09
C LYS A 169 -18.10 -13.11 15.61
N ALA A 170 -17.34 -12.42 14.78
CA ALA A 170 -17.29 -12.64 13.34
C ALA A 170 -15.94 -12.20 12.77
N ILE A 171 -15.60 -12.74 11.59
CA ILE A 171 -14.47 -12.31 10.78
C ILE A 171 -14.81 -12.50 9.31
N ALA A 172 -14.43 -11.57 8.44
CA ALA A 172 -14.54 -11.72 7.00
C ALA A 172 -13.27 -12.37 6.43
N ILE A 173 -13.48 -13.26 5.46
CA ILE A 173 -12.41 -13.85 4.66
C ILE A 173 -12.57 -13.30 3.24
N THR A 174 -11.54 -12.59 2.77
CA THR A 174 -11.59 -11.73 1.59
C THR A 174 -10.37 -11.93 0.70
N ASP A 175 -10.11 -13.19 0.35
CA ASP A 175 -9.00 -13.55 -0.52
C ASP A 175 -9.07 -12.83 -1.88
N TYR A 176 -7.91 -12.57 -2.50
CA TYR A 176 -7.81 -11.92 -3.81
C TYR A 176 -8.36 -12.81 -4.92
N SER A 177 -9.42 -12.37 -5.56
CA SER A 177 -10.04 -12.97 -6.76
C SER A 177 -10.38 -14.46 -6.63
N VAL A 178 -10.36 -15.03 -5.43
CA VAL A 178 -10.63 -16.45 -5.17
C VAL A 178 -11.56 -16.65 -3.97
N VAL A 179 -12.23 -17.80 -3.93
CA VAL A 179 -13.18 -18.20 -2.88
C VAL A 179 -12.88 -19.58 -2.29
N HIS A 180 -11.65 -20.07 -2.49
CA HIS A 180 -11.25 -21.43 -2.13
C HIS A 180 -11.30 -21.70 -0.62
N SER A 181 -11.11 -20.70 0.21
CA SER A 181 -11.14 -20.80 1.69
C SER A 181 -12.55 -20.89 2.28
N TYR A 182 -13.63 -20.61 1.51
CA TYR A 182 -15.00 -20.56 2.05
C TYR A 182 -15.47 -21.86 2.71
N PRO A 183 -15.27 -23.08 2.13
CA PRO A 183 -15.71 -24.30 2.77
C PRO A 183 -15.01 -24.57 4.11
N ALA A 184 -13.70 -24.31 4.19
CA ALA A 184 -12.93 -24.45 5.41
C ALA A 184 -13.33 -23.39 6.44
N ALA A 185 -13.53 -22.13 6.02
CA ALA A 185 -13.99 -21.04 6.87
C ALA A 185 -15.35 -21.36 7.50
N PHE A 186 -16.31 -21.84 6.70
CA PHE A 186 -17.62 -22.24 7.21
C PHE A 186 -17.55 -23.35 8.24
N LYS A 187 -16.81 -24.44 7.93
CA LYS A 187 -16.65 -25.58 8.84
C LYS A 187 -16.00 -25.16 10.16
N THR A 188 -14.97 -24.33 10.08
CA THR A 188 -14.21 -23.87 11.25
C THR A 188 -15.05 -22.94 12.12
N ALA A 189 -15.74 -21.96 11.53
CA ALA A 189 -16.64 -21.09 12.26
C ALA A 189 -17.76 -21.88 12.96
N LYS A 190 -18.33 -22.90 12.30
CA LYS A 190 -19.32 -23.80 12.89
C LYS A 190 -18.75 -24.59 14.05
N LYS A 191 -17.50 -25.08 13.96
CA LYS A 191 -16.80 -25.82 15.03
C LYS A 191 -16.60 -24.98 16.29
N PHE A 192 -16.35 -23.67 16.12
CA PHE A 192 -16.15 -22.74 17.24
C PHE A 192 -17.44 -22.07 17.73
N SER A 193 -18.60 -22.40 17.15
CA SER A 193 -19.91 -21.93 17.59
C SER A 193 -20.50 -22.87 18.62
N THR A 194 -21.05 -22.31 19.69
CA THR A 194 -21.91 -22.99 20.66
C THR A 194 -23.33 -22.46 20.58
N ASP A 195 -24.26 -22.99 21.37
CA ASP A 195 -25.64 -22.47 21.42
C ASP A 195 -25.69 -21.05 21.99
N GLU A 196 -24.76 -20.73 22.93
CA GLU A 196 -24.68 -19.45 23.62
C GLU A 196 -23.83 -18.44 22.84
N GLU A 197 -22.78 -18.89 22.16
CA GLU A 197 -21.79 -18.04 21.51
C GLU A 197 -21.52 -18.48 20.07
N LYS A 198 -21.95 -17.68 19.11
CA LYS A 198 -21.78 -18.00 17.69
C LYS A 198 -20.58 -17.28 17.09
N MET A 199 -19.69 -18.01 16.43
CA MET A 199 -18.65 -17.49 15.57
C MET A 199 -19.13 -17.48 14.13
N LYS A 200 -19.07 -16.32 13.45
CA LYS A 200 -19.54 -16.17 12.06
C LYS A 200 -18.36 -15.93 11.12
N ALA A 201 -18.22 -16.76 10.10
CA ALA A 201 -17.42 -16.41 8.91
C ALA A 201 -18.28 -15.56 7.95
N ILE A 202 -17.81 -14.38 7.64
CA ILE A 202 -18.39 -13.51 6.59
C ILE A 202 -17.60 -13.81 5.32
N PHE A 203 -18.29 -14.13 4.24
CA PHE A 203 -17.66 -14.38 2.95
C PHE A 203 -17.48 -13.08 2.18
N GLY A 204 -16.31 -12.89 1.63
CA GLY A 204 -15.97 -11.73 0.82
C GLY A 204 -14.85 -12.05 -0.16
N CYS A 205 -14.60 -11.15 -1.08
CA CYS A 205 -13.54 -11.26 -2.05
C CYS A 205 -13.00 -9.87 -2.37
N GLU A 206 -11.70 -9.72 -2.39
CA GLU A 206 -11.07 -8.54 -2.95
C GLU A 206 -10.81 -8.78 -4.44
N MET A 207 -11.27 -7.86 -5.27
CA MET A 207 -11.19 -7.99 -6.72
C MET A 207 -10.64 -6.70 -7.33
N TYR A 208 -10.15 -6.82 -8.55
CA TYR A 208 -9.81 -5.67 -9.37
C TYR A 208 -10.99 -5.30 -10.25
N MET A 209 -11.37 -4.03 -10.19
CA MET A 209 -12.41 -3.45 -11.05
C MET A 209 -11.76 -2.56 -12.11
N ILE A 210 -12.27 -2.66 -13.31
CA ILE A 210 -11.94 -1.81 -14.43
C ILE A 210 -13.22 -1.14 -14.88
N ASP A 211 -13.14 0.15 -15.20
CA ASP A 211 -14.23 0.86 -15.85
C ASP A 211 -14.10 0.66 -17.36
N ASP A 212 -14.86 -0.27 -17.90
CA ASP A 212 -14.88 -0.59 -19.34
C ASP A 212 -15.90 0.24 -20.13
N GLU A 213 -16.64 1.11 -19.45
CA GLU A 213 -17.62 2.05 -20.05
C GLU A 213 -17.16 3.51 -19.98
N ALA A 214 -15.94 3.79 -19.47
CA ALA A 214 -15.45 5.15 -19.32
C ALA A 214 -15.37 5.87 -20.69
N PRO A 215 -16.27 6.83 -20.98
CA PRO A 215 -16.29 7.49 -22.27
C PRO A 215 -15.11 8.46 -22.42
N MET A 216 -14.66 8.68 -23.65
CA MET A 216 -13.71 9.78 -23.94
C MET A 216 -14.34 11.14 -23.66
N VAL A 217 -15.63 11.28 -23.93
CA VAL A 217 -16.41 12.51 -23.72
C VAL A 217 -17.62 12.20 -22.84
N THR A 218 -17.65 12.79 -21.65
CA THR A 218 -18.80 12.73 -20.73
C THR A 218 -19.76 13.86 -21.07
N ASN A 219 -21.09 13.61 -21.05
CA ASN A 219 -22.14 14.57 -21.38
C ASN A 219 -21.87 15.31 -22.71
N PRO A 220 -21.68 14.60 -23.84
CA PRO A 220 -21.31 15.23 -25.10
C PRO A 220 -22.43 16.15 -25.59
N LYS A 221 -22.06 17.36 -26.06
CA LYS A 221 -22.98 18.29 -26.68
C LYS A 221 -23.28 17.87 -28.13
N ASP A 222 -24.50 18.15 -28.60
CA ASP A 222 -24.88 17.99 -30.02
C ASP A 222 -24.50 19.24 -30.81
N LYS A 223 -23.20 19.51 -30.92
CA LYS A 223 -22.62 20.65 -31.58
C LYS A 223 -21.38 20.22 -32.35
N LYS A 224 -21.07 20.95 -33.43
CA LYS A 224 -19.88 20.69 -34.25
C LYS A 224 -18.61 21.01 -33.45
N ILE A 225 -17.58 20.20 -33.64
CA ILE A 225 -16.28 20.36 -32.98
C ILE A 225 -15.69 21.77 -33.25
N ASP A 226 -15.80 22.27 -34.47
CA ASP A 226 -15.25 23.57 -34.85
C ASP A 226 -16.04 24.80 -34.31
N GLU A 227 -17.26 24.59 -33.87
CA GLU A 227 -18.12 25.60 -33.25
C GLU A 227 -18.04 25.64 -31.73
N GLU A 228 -17.38 24.64 -31.12
CA GLU A 228 -17.23 24.57 -29.67
C GLU A 228 -16.07 25.43 -29.17
N GLU A 229 -16.26 25.90 -27.92
CA GLU A 229 -15.18 26.45 -27.11
C GLU A 229 -14.71 25.38 -26.13
N PHE A 230 -13.42 25.26 -25.96
CA PHE A 230 -12.82 24.30 -25.01
C PHE A 230 -12.00 25.07 -23.98
N VAL A 231 -12.09 24.62 -22.74
CA VAL A 231 -11.17 25.01 -21.65
C VAL A 231 -10.35 23.79 -21.27
N VAL A 232 -9.10 23.80 -21.70
CA VAL A 232 -8.10 22.81 -21.33
C VAL A 232 -7.49 23.24 -20.01
N PHE A 233 -7.57 22.43 -18.97
CA PHE A 233 -7.12 22.80 -17.64
C PHE A 233 -6.36 21.65 -16.96
N ASP A 234 -5.56 22.03 -15.98
CA ASP A 234 -4.78 21.17 -15.13
C ASP A 234 -4.73 21.77 -13.73
N ILE A 235 -4.56 20.96 -12.70
CA ILE A 235 -4.45 21.42 -11.30
C ILE A 235 -3.24 20.80 -10.62
N GLU A 236 -2.60 21.60 -9.75
CA GLU A 236 -1.66 21.10 -8.79
C GLU A 236 -2.32 21.00 -7.41
N THR A 237 -1.98 19.95 -6.64
CA THR A 237 -2.66 19.64 -5.38
C THR A 237 -1.68 19.23 -4.29
N THR A 238 -2.12 19.25 -3.03
CA THR A 238 -1.33 18.75 -1.88
C THR A 238 -1.25 17.21 -1.81
N GLY A 239 -1.85 16.49 -2.76
CA GLY A 239 -1.84 15.03 -2.84
C GLY A 239 -2.99 14.49 -3.69
N LEU A 240 -3.06 13.17 -3.86
CA LEU A 240 -3.90 12.52 -4.89
C LEU A 240 -5.39 12.38 -4.54
N ASN A 241 -5.77 12.47 -3.28
CA ASN A 241 -7.15 12.20 -2.86
C ASN A 241 -7.95 13.50 -2.73
N SER A 242 -8.93 13.68 -3.61
CA SER A 242 -9.79 14.88 -3.62
C SER A 242 -10.62 15.10 -2.35
N HIS A 243 -10.82 14.09 -1.49
CA HIS A 243 -11.54 14.26 -0.21
C HIS A 243 -10.66 14.80 0.91
N THR A 244 -9.35 14.61 0.83
CA THR A 244 -8.41 14.91 1.91
C THR A 244 -7.32 15.92 1.55
N ASN A 245 -7.19 16.24 0.27
CA ASN A 245 -6.18 17.16 -0.24
C ASN A 245 -6.79 18.40 -0.87
N GLU A 246 -5.99 19.46 -1.01
CA GLU A 246 -6.41 20.76 -1.47
C GLU A 246 -5.70 21.14 -2.78
N ILE A 247 -6.35 22.00 -3.60
CA ILE A 247 -5.74 22.57 -4.79
C ILE A 247 -4.76 23.67 -4.38
N ILE A 248 -3.58 23.70 -5.04
CA ILE A 248 -2.54 24.71 -4.84
C ILE A 248 -2.27 25.56 -6.08
N GLU A 249 -2.66 25.10 -7.27
CA GLU A 249 -2.65 25.89 -8.52
C GLU A 249 -3.78 25.41 -9.43
N ILE A 250 -4.41 26.34 -10.18
CA ILE A 250 -5.27 26.06 -11.33
C ILE A 250 -4.65 26.73 -12.53
N GLY A 251 -4.35 25.97 -13.57
CA GLY A 251 -3.94 26.45 -14.87
C GLY A 251 -4.98 26.08 -15.93
N ALA A 252 -5.26 27.01 -16.86
CA ALA A 252 -6.14 26.70 -17.97
C ALA A 252 -5.86 27.55 -19.20
N VAL A 253 -6.21 27.00 -20.35
CA VAL A 253 -6.20 27.72 -21.62
C VAL A 253 -7.53 27.53 -22.35
N LYS A 254 -8.02 28.59 -22.97
CA LYS A 254 -9.26 28.55 -23.73
C LYS A 254 -8.96 28.44 -25.22
N ILE A 255 -9.60 27.49 -25.87
CA ILE A 255 -9.48 27.23 -27.31
C ILE A 255 -10.80 27.61 -27.99
N LYS A 256 -10.71 28.35 -29.09
CA LYS A 256 -11.83 28.69 -29.99
C LYS A 256 -11.38 28.58 -31.44
N ALA A 257 -12.16 27.90 -32.25
CA ALA A 257 -11.86 27.67 -33.67
C ALA A 257 -10.42 27.11 -33.87
N GLY A 258 -10.01 26.15 -33.09
CA GLY A 258 -8.68 25.48 -33.15
C GLY A 258 -7.50 26.36 -32.71
N ARG A 259 -7.75 27.51 -32.07
CA ARG A 259 -6.70 28.43 -31.60
C ARG A 259 -6.85 28.76 -30.13
N ILE A 260 -5.74 28.89 -29.43
CA ILE A 260 -5.70 29.38 -28.05
C ILE A 260 -5.99 30.87 -28.05
N VAL A 261 -7.04 31.29 -27.32
CA VAL A 261 -7.54 32.68 -27.29
C VAL A 261 -7.40 33.32 -25.92
N ASP A 262 -7.30 32.56 -24.85
CA ASP A 262 -7.20 33.07 -23.46
C ASP A 262 -6.47 32.10 -22.54
N ARG A 263 -5.98 32.62 -21.41
CA ARG A 263 -5.25 31.82 -20.39
C ARG A 263 -5.67 32.22 -18.99
N TYR A 264 -5.69 31.25 -18.10
CA TYR A 264 -5.94 31.40 -16.66
C TYR A 264 -4.82 30.72 -15.88
N SER A 265 -4.28 31.41 -14.88
CA SER A 265 -3.29 30.82 -13.97
C SER A 265 -3.45 31.46 -12.59
N GLN A 266 -3.65 30.65 -11.57
CA GLN A 266 -3.83 31.12 -10.20
C GLN A 266 -3.22 30.14 -9.22
N LEU A 267 -2.24 30.60 -8.44
CA LEU A 267 -1.78 29.93 -7.23
C LEU A 267 -2.81 30.09 -6.11
N ILE A 268 -2.93 29.07 -5.26
CA ILE A 268 -3.98 28.99 -4.24
C ILE A 268 -3.36 28.62 -2.90
N ASN A 269 -3.73 29.34 -1.87
CA ASN A 269 -3.35 29.01 -0.50
C ASN A 269 -4.19 27.83 0.01
N PRO A 270 -3.62 26.64 0.25
CA PRO A 270 -4.37 25.48 0.70
C PRO A 270 -4.81 25.55 2.19
N GLY A 271 -4.39 26.57 2.93
CA GLY A 271 -4.67 26.72 4.37
C GLY A 271 -3.94 25.74 5.26
N ARG A 272 -3.00 24.98 4.72
CA ARG A 272 -2.15 24.02 5.43
C ARG A 272 -0.80 23.88 4.71
N PRO A 273 0.25 23.35 5.39
CA PRO A 273 1.55 23.17 4.76
C PRO A 273 1.48 22.20 3.55
N ILE A 274 2.16 22.55 2.48
CA ILE A 274 2.37 21.68 1.32
C ILE A 274 3.41 20.63 1.73
N PRO A 275 3.13 19.31 1.57
CA PRO A 275 4.10 18.27 1.85
C PRO A 275 5.36 18.42 0.99
N TYR A 276 6.53 18.18 1.58
CA TYR A 276 7.82 18.37 0.91
C TYR A 276 7.92 17.65 -0.44
N HIS A 277 7.46 16.39 -0.51
CA HIS A 277 7.48 15.63 -1.76
C HIS A 277 6.59 16.22 -2.86
N ILE A 278 5.53 16.96 -2.51
CA ILE A 278 4.69 17.68 -3.49
C ILE A 278 5.46 18.90 -4.01
N THR A 279 6.14 19.63 -3.13
CA THR A 279 7.02 20.73 -3.56
C THR A 279 8.11 20.26 -4.51
N GLU A 280 8.70 19.07 -4.26
CA GLU A 280 9.69 18.48 -5.19
C GLU A 280 9.10 18.18 -6.58
N ILE A 281 7.85 17.77 -6.65
CA ILE A 281 7.15 17.47 -7.92
C ILE A 281 6.72 18.76 -8.63
N THR A 282 5.99 19.64 -7.91
CA THR A 282 5.32 20.81 -8.52
C THR A 282 6.17 22.07 -8.55
N SER A 283 7.27 22.08 -7.80
CA SER A 283 8.09 23.28 -7.54
C SER A 283 7.34 24.41 -6.83
N ILE A 284 6.13 24.17 -6.32
CA ILE A 284 5.33 25.14 -5.57
C ILE A 284 5.69 25.03 -4.10
N THR A 285 6.14 26.17 -3.50
CA THR A 285 6.55 26.23 -2.11
C THR A 285 5.49 26.86 -1.22
N ASN A 286 5.59 26.62 0.10
CA ASN A 286 4.71 27.26 1.08
C ASN A 286 4.77 28.78 1.03
N GLU A 287 5.95 29.34 0.77
CA GLU A 287 6.16 30.78 0.70
C GLU A 287 5.45 31.40 -0.52
N GLN A 288 5.41 30.70 -1.65
CA GLN A 288 4.74 31.18 -2.86
C GLN A 288 3.23 31.27 -2.67
N VAL A 289 2.63 30.33 -1.94
CA VAL A 289 1.17 30.29 -1.74
C VAL A 289 0.70 31.03 -0.47
N ALA A 290 1.61 31.44 0.41
CA ALA A 290 1.26 31.99 1.74
C ALA A 290 0.31 33.19 1.67
N ASN A 291 0.49 34.07 0.67
CA ASN A 291 -0.31 35.29 0.49
C ASN A 291 -1.30 35.19 -0.68
N GLU A 292 -1.42 34.02 -1.30
CA GLU A 292 -2.37 33.78 -2.37
C GLU A 292 -3.80 33.62 -1.85
N PRO A 293 -4.83 33.90 -2.67
CA PRO A 293 -6.21 33.70 -2.28
C PRO A 293 -6.49 32.21 -2.00
N LYS A 294 -7.50 31.96 -1.18
CA LYS A 294 -7.99 30.60 -0.93
C LYS A 294 -8.93 30.15 -2.05
N ILE A 295 -9.20 28.83 -2.09
CA ILE A 295 -10.03 28.24 -3.14
C ILE A 295 -11.45 28.81 -3.20
N ASP A 296 -12.05 29.21 -2.07
CA ASP A 296 -13.37 29.85 -2.01
C ASP A 296 -13.42 31.22 -2.71
N GLU A 297 -12.30 31.93 -2.77
CA GLU A 297 -12.17 33.22 -3.47
C GLU A 297 -11.85 33.04 -4.96
N VAL A 298 -11.32 31.87 -5.36
CA VAL A 298 -10.81 31.56 -6.69
C VAL A 298 -11.84 30.81 -7.54
N ILE A 299 -12.55 29.84 -6.94
CA ILE A 299 -13.36 28.90 -7.68
C ILE A 299 -14.49 29.54 -8.49
N GLY A 300 -15.06 30.66 -7.98
CA GLY A 300 -16.06 31.44 -8.72
C GLY A 300 -15.48 32.05 -10.00
N LYS A 301 -14.29 32.63 -9.94
CA LYS A 301 -13.59 33.21 -11.09
C LYS A 301 -13.23 32.16 -12.13
N PHE A 302 -12.89 30.98 -11.66
CA PHE A 302 -12.60 29.84 -12.55
C PHE A 302 -13.88 29.37 -13.27
N VAL A 303 -15.01 29.29 -12.55
CA VAL A 303 -16.32 29.00 -13.18
C VAL A 303 -16.71 30.07 -14.22
N ASP A 304 -16.47 31.34 -13.94
CA ASP A 304 -16.70 32.43 -14.91
C ASP A 304 -15.79 32.27 -16.15
N PHE A 305 -14.52 31.87 -15.94
CA PHE A 305 -13.59 31.59 -17.05
C PHE A 305 -14.04 30.38 -17.87
N ILE A 306 -14.54 29.30 -17.26
CA ILE A 306 -15.07 28.14 -17.97
C ILE A 306 -16.27 28.54 -18.82
N GLY A 307 -17.23 29.28 -18.28
CA GLY A 307 -18.48 29.60 -18.93
C GLY A 307 -19.23 28.35 -19.38
N ASP A 308 -19.64 28.32 -20.65
CA ASP A 308 -20.32 27.19 -21.28
C ASP A 308 -19.38 26.28 -22.11
N ALA A 309 -18.07 26.44 -21.97
CA ALA A 309 -17.09 25.68 -22.73
C ALA A 309 -17.08 24.17 -22.33
N VAL A 310 -16.60 23.34 -23.24
CA VAL A 310 -16.28 21.94 -22.96
C VAL A 310 -14.97 21.88 -22.17
N LEU A 311 -14.98 21.20 -21.05
CA LEU A 311 -13.78 21.01 -20.21
C LEU A 311 -12.91 19.89 -20.78
N VAL A 312 -11.60 20.10 -20.77
CA VAL A 312 -10.63 19.15 -21.28
C VAL A 312 -9.50 19.00 -20.27
N ALA A 313 -9.15 17.78 -19.89
CA ALA A 313 -7.99 17.52 -19.05
C ALA A 313 -7.32 16.19 -19.43
N HIS A 314 -6.08 16.00 -18.99
CA HIS A 314 -5.34 14.75 -19.20
C HIS A 314 -5.49 13.85 -17.99
N ASN A 315 -6.24 12.76 -18.08
CA ASN A 315 -6.76 11.97 -16.96
C ASN A 315 -7.84 12.76 -16.18
N ALA A 316 -8.78 13.32 -16.92
CA ALA A 316 -9.82 14.23 -16.45
C ALA A 316 -10.56 13.82 -15.15
N PRO A 317 -10.78 12.53 -14.81
CA PRO A 317 -11.39 12.14 -13.54
C PRO A 317 -10.66 12.67 -12.31
N PHE A 318 -9.34 12.82 -12.37
CA PHE A 318 -8.54 13.35 -11.27
C PHE A 318 -8.87 14.82 -11.01
N ASP A 319 -8.68 15.67 -12.01
CA ASP A 319 -8.89 17.12 -11.90
C ASP A 319 -10.34 17.45 -11.59
N MET A 320 -11.27 16.79 -12.30
CA MET A 320 -12.70 16.97 -12.11
C MET A 320 -13.17 16.56 -10.70
N GLY A 321 -12.49 15.61 -10.06
CA GLY A 321 -12.77 15.22 -8.69
C GLY A 321 -12.60 16.36 -7.68
N PHE A 322 -11.56 17.17 -7.83
CA PHE A 322 -11.29 18.35 -7.01
C PHE A 322 -12.22 19.53 -7.41
N ILE A 323 -12.28 19.84 -8.69
CA ILE A 323 -13.06 20.98 -9.20
C ILE A 323 -14.54 20.84 -8.86
N LYS A 324 -15.17 19.67 -9.11
CA LYS A 324 -16.57 19.42 -8.77
C LYS A 324 -16.83 19.51 -7.28
N ARG A 325 -15.92 18.97 -6.44
CA ARG A 325 -16.00 19.08 -4.98
C ARG A 325 -16.05 20.54 -4.53
N ASP A 326 -15.12 21.35 -5.02
CA ASP A 326 -14.99 22.73 -4.56
C ASP A 326 -16.09 23.64 -5.12
N ILE A 327 -16.52 23.46 -6.37
CA ILE A 327 -17.69 24.14 -6.92
C ILE A 327 -18.95 23.80 -6.11
N LYS A 328 -19.15 22.50 -5.80
CA LYS A 328 -20.30 22.10 -4.97
C LYS A 328 -20.24 22.66 -3.56
N LYS A 329 -19.05 22.64 -2.94
CA LYS A 329 -18.84 23.10 -1.58
C LYS A 329 -19.03 24.60 -1.39
N TYR A 330 -18.48 25.39 -2.29
CA TYR A 330 -18.41 26.85 -2.11
C TYR A 330 -19.47 27.62 -2.89
N LEU A 331 -19.92 27.09 -4.03
CA LEU A 331 -20.93 27.74 -4.86
C LEU A 331 -22.30 27.03 -4.82
N ASN A 332 -22.38 25.84 -4.22
CA ASN A 332 -23.56 24.97 -4.21
C ASN A 332 -24.11 24.64 -5.60
N ILE A 333 -23.24 24.55 -6.61
CA ILE A 333 -23.56 24.22 -8.00
C ILE A 333 -23.17 22.77 -8.25
N ASP A 334 -24.03 22.01 -8.94
CA ASP A 334 -23.72 20.70 -9.51
C ASP A 334 -23.25 20.90 -10.96
N LEU A 335 -21.95 20.91 -11.17
CA LEU A 335 -21.35 21.14 -12.49
C LEU A 335 -21.68 20.00 -13.46
N GLN A 336 -22.46 20.31 -14.51
CA GLN A 336 -22.92 19.36 -15.53
C GLN A 336 -22.21 19.59 -16.89
N SER A 337 -21.01 20.11 -16.89
CA SER A 337 -20.23 20.38 -18.10
C SER A 337 -19.94 19.11 -18.89
N SER A 338 -19.85 19.28 -20.21
CA SER A 338 -19.21 18.28 -21.07
C SER A 338 -17.72 18.21 -20.74
N VAL A 339 -17.18 17.01 -20.59
CA VAL A 339 -15.77 16.79 -20.20
C VAL A 339 -15.12 15.81 -21.16
N ILE A 340 -13.94 16.15 -21.65
CA ILE A 340 -13.09 15.32 -22.50
C ILE A 340 -11.87 14.85 -21.70
N ASP A 341 -11.58 13.56 -21.79
CA ASP A 341 -10.35 12.98 -21.29
C ASP A 341 -9.35 12.72 -22.42
N THR A 342 -8.31 13.55 -22.51
CA THR A 342 -7.28 13.40 -23.55
C THR A 342 -6.43 12.15 -23.38
N LEU A 343 -6.38 11.54 -22.18
CA LEU A 343 -5.74 10.24 -21.96
C LEU A 343 -6.48 9.12 -22.70
N GLN A 344 -7.81 9.13 -22.68
CA GLN A 344 -8.61 8.15 -23.41
C GLN A 344 -8.53 8.38 -24.92
N MET A 345 -8.56 9.66 -25.35
CA MET A 345 -8.33 10.00 -26.78
C MET A 345 -6.96 9.51 -27.27
N ALA A 346 -5.91 9.69 -26.47
CA ALA A 346 -4.58 9.21 -26.83
C ALA A 346 -4.52 7.68 -26.96
N ARG A 347 -5.23 6.97 -26.10
CA ARG A 347 -5.32 5.49 -26.14
C ARG A 347 -6.04 4.99 -27.39
N ASP A 348 -7.08 5.72 -27.84
CA ASP A 348 -7.80 5.42 -29.08
C ASP A 348 -6.95 5.74 -30.31
N LEU A 349 -6.35 6.92 -30.35
CA LEU A 349 -5.58 7.38 -31.50
C LEU A 349 -4.24 6.67 -31.69
N PHE A 350 -3.63 6.20 -30.60
CA PHE A 350 -2.29 5.60 -30.57
C PHE A 350 -2.26 4.31 -29.76
N PRO A 351 -3.00 3.27 -30.17
CA PRO A 351 -3.17 2.04 -29.36
C PRO A 351 -1.85 1.28 -29.08
N ASP A 352 -0.82 1.50 -29.91
CA ASP A 352 0.47 0.78 -29.82
C ASP A 352 1.47 1.44 -28.84
N LEU A 353 1.18 2.64 -28.32
CA LEU A 353 2.08 3.28 -27.36
C LEU A 353 2.12 2.53 -26.05
N LYS A 354 3.31 2.47 -25.44
CA LYS A 354 3.52 1.85 -24.13
C LYS A 354 3.22 2.79 -22.95
N LYS A 355 3.34 4.11 -23.18
CA LYS A 355 3.16 5.14 -22.15
C LYS A 355 2.31 6.28 -22.73
N TYR A 356 1.42 6.80 -21.89
CA TYR A 356 0.46 7.85 -22.23
C TYR A 356 0.55 9.06 -21.29
N GLY A 357 1.63 9.20 -20.52
CA GLY A 357 1.87 10.41 -19.74
C GLY A 357 2.06 11.63 -20.65
N LEU A 358 1.67 12.81 -20.18
CA LEU A 358 1.69 14.05 -20.94
C LEU A 358 3.06 14.31 -21.59
N GLY A 359 4.16 14.11 -20.85
CA GLY A 359 5.52 14.25 -21.37
C GLY A 359 5.88 13.26 -22.47
N ASP A 360 5.49 11.98 -22.33
CA ASP A 360 5.75 10.95 -23.33
C ASP A 360 4.96 11.21 -24.62
N LEU A 361 3.70 11.65 -24.51
CA LEU A 361 2.84 11.98 -25.63
C LEU A 361 3.35 13.22 -26.39
N ASN A 362 3.70 14.29 -25.67
CA ASN A 362 4.26 15.50 -26.30
C ASN A 362 5.54 15.20 -27.06
N LYS A 363 6.44 14.38 -26.48
CA LYS A 363 7.65 13.92 -27.16
C LYS A 363 7.32 13.10 -28.42
N THR A 364 6.33 12.22 -28.36
CA THR A 364 5.89 11.39 -29.49
C THR A 364 5.31 12.23 -30.61
N LEU A 365 4.61 13.32 -30.28
CA LEU A 365 4.00 14.24 -31.23
C LEU A 365 4.94 15.36 -31.72
N GLY A 366 6.19 15.39 -31.23
CA GLY A 366 7.18 16.41 -31.59
C GLY A 366 6.85 17.79 -31.00
N LEU A 367 6.06 17.84 -29.92
CA LEU A 367 5.70 19.08 -29.25
C LEU A 367 6.77 19.43 -28.19
N ALA A 368 7.20 20.69 -28.15
CA ALA A 368 8.14 21.16 -27.13
C ALA A 368 7.41 21.33 -25.79
N LEU A 369 8.02 20.84 -24.72
CA LEU A 369 7.62 21.11 -23.33
C LEU A 369 8.73 21.96 -22.70
N GLU A 370 8.45 23.25 -22.47
CA GLU A 370 9.45 24.17 -21.93
C GLU A 370 9.67 23.99 -20.42
N LYS A 371 8.64 23.60 -19.67
CA LYS A 371 8.70 23.27 -18.22
C LYS A 371 7.61 22.28 -17.88
N HIS A 372 7.89 21.32 -17.00
CA HIS A 372 6.91 20.41 -16.41
C HIS A 372 6.50 20.88 -15.01
N HIS A 373 5.29 20.48 -14.59
CA HIS A 373 4.76 20.65 -13.23
C HIS A 373 4.44 22.10 -12.84
N ARG A 374 3.87 22.84 -13.80
CA ARG A 374 3.11 24.07 -13.57
C ARG A 374 1.80 23.95 -14.31
N ALA A 375 0.70 24.07 -13.60
CA ALA A 375 -0.64 23.80 -14.14
C ALA A 375 -0.94 24.53 -15.46
N VAL A 376 -0.49 25.77 -15.63
CA VAL A 376 -0.72 26.53 -16.87
C VAL A 376 0.14 26.01 -18.04
N ASP A 377 1.37 25.56 -17.78
CA ASP A 377 2.27 25.04 -18.81
C ASP A 377 1.80 23.64 -19.26
N ASP A 378 1.35 22.81 -18.32
CA ASP A 378 0.78 21.48 -18.60
C ASP A 378 -0.57 21.60 -19.32
N SER A 379 -1.41 22.59 -18.97
CA SER A 379 -2.63 22.93 -19.71
C SER A 379 -2.33 23.38 -21.15
N GLN A 380 -1.30 24.20 -21.36
CA GLN A 380 -0.86 24.61 -22.66
C GLN A 380 -0.37 23.45 -23.51
N ALA A 381 0.43 22.57 -22.92
CA ALA A 381 0.94 21.37 -23.58
C ALA A 381 -0.21 20.41 -23.96
N THR A 382 -1.14 20.22 -23.03
CA THR A 382 -2.36 19.42 -23.25
C THR A 382 -3.23 20.06 -24.36
N ALA A 383 -3.35 21.38 -24.39
CA ALA A 383 -4.10 22.11 -25.44
C ALA A 383 -3.50 21.91 -26.83
N ASN A 384 -2.19 22.03 -26.96
CA ASN A 384 -1.50 21.79 -28.23
C ASN A 384 -1.69 20.34 -28.72
N MET A 385 -1.57 19.39 -27.82
CA MET A 385 -1.83 17.98 -28.12
C MET A 385 -3.31 17.73 -28.47
N PHE A 386 -4.24 18.33 -27.74
CA PHE A 386 -5.68 18.19 -27.98
C PHE A 386 -6.10 18.71 -29.35
N ILE A 387 -5.55 19.82 -29.81
CA ILE A 387 -5.80 20.36 -31.18
C ILE A 387 -5.40 19.30 -32.22
N ILE A 388 -4.24 18.67 -32.10
CA ILE A 388 -3.80 17.58 -32.98
C ILE A 388 -4.78 16.38 -32.93
N PHE A 389 -5.29 16.05 -31.75
CA PHE A 389 -6.27 14.96 -31.62
C PHE A 389 -7.58 15.30 -32.34
N LEU A 390 -8.07 16.51 -32.19
CA LEU A 390 -9.27 16.95 -32.90
C LEU A 390 -9.10 16.88 -34.42
N ASP A 391 -7.96 17.31 -34.94
CA ASP A 391 -7.66 17.22 -36.38
C ASP A 391 -7.64 15.77 -36.86
N LYS A 392 -7.06 14.83 -36.07
CA LYS A 392 -7.09 13.42 -36.41
C LYS A 392 -8.51 12.80 -36.39
N TYR A 393 -9.38 13.24 -35.47
CA TYR A 393 -10.79 12.81 -35.47
C TYR A 393 -11.55 13.39 -36.68
N LYS A 394 -11.29 14.63 -37.08
CA LYS A 394 -11.85 15.21 -38.31
C LYS A 394 -11.38 14.45 -39.56
N GLU A 395 -10.11 14.07 -39.64
CA GLU A 395 -9.58 13.20 -40.72
C GLU A 395 -10.29 11.84 -40.79
N LYS A 396 -10.78 11.32 -39.64
CA LYS A 396 -11.63 10.12 -39.57
C LYS A 396 -13.11 10.40 -39.93
N GLY A 397 -13.47 11.65 -40.28
CA GLY A 397 -14.81 12.07 -40.67
C GLY A 397 -15.74 12.41 -39.48
N LEU A 398 -15.21 12.61 -38.27
CA LEU A 398 -16.00 12.99 -37.12
C LEU A 398 -16.18 14.51 -37.05
N GLU A 399 -17.40 14.97 -37.17
CA GLU A 399 -17.74 16.41 -37.17
C GLU A 399 -18.37 16.88 -35.85
N TYR A 400 -19.05 16.00 -35.10
CA TYR A 400 -19.79 16.35 -33.89
C TYR A 400 -19.19 15.79 -32.65
N MET A 401 -19.28 16.51 -31.51
CA MET A 401 -18.78 16.11 -30.23
C MET A 401 -19.36 14.77 -29.72
N LYS A 402 -20.66 14.56 -29.97
CA LYS A 402 -21.36 13.33 -29.58
C LYS A 402 -20.84 12.08 -30.29
N ASP A 403 -20.22 12.22 -31.45
CA ASP A 403 -19.77 11.12 -32.28
C ASP A 403 -18.36 10.61 -31.86
N ILE A 404 -17.63 11.37 -31.03
CA ILE A 404 -16.27 11.00 -30.58
C ILE A 404 -16.27 9.65 -29.82
N ASN A 405 -17.34 9.35 -29.08
CA ASN A 405 -17.45 8.07 -28.38
C ASN A 405 -17.92 6.91 -29.29
N VAL A 406 -18.36 7.19 -30.52
CA VAL A 406 -18.89 6.14 -31.42
C VAL A 406 -17.77 5.23 -31.90
N GLY A 407 -17.92 3.95 -31.62
CA GLY A 407 -16.91 2.94 -31.98
C GLY A 407 -15.68 2.91 -31.08
N PHE A 408 -15.66 3.71 -30.01
CA PHE A 408 -14.63 3.63 -29.01
C PHE A 408 -14.83 2.39 -28.12
N GLU A 409 -13.84 1.52 -28.09
CA GLU A 409 -13.76 0.39 -27.15
C GLU A 409 -12.64 0.64 -26.15
N VAL A 410 -12.98 0.58 -24.87
CA VAL A 410 -12.01 0.77 -23.81
C VAL A 410 -10.98 -0.37 -23.84
N ASN A 411 -9.71 -0.03 -24.00
CA ASN A 411 -8.66 -1.02 -23.88
C ASN A 411 -8.46 -1.42 -22.40
N VAL A 412 -9.17 -2.46 -22.00
CA VAL A 412 -9.22 -2.99 -20.64
C VAL A 412 -7.81 -3.24 -20.06
N LYS A 413 -6.86 -3.74 -20.88
CA LYS A 413 -5.48 -4.03 -20.46
C LYS A 413 -4.66 -2.78 -20.10
N LYS A 414 -5.09 -1.60 -20.53
CA LYS A 414 -4.40 -0.32 -20.30
C LYS A 414 -5.10 0.56 -19.28
N GLN A 415 -6.20 0.10 -18.70
CA GLN A 415 -6.90 0.84 -17.64
C GLN A 415 -6.23 0.66 -16.29
N SER A 416 -6.39 1.65 -15.42
CA SER A 416 -5.97 1.57 -14.03
C SER A 416 -6.88 0.60 -13.27
N LEU A 417 -6.30 -0.40 -12.65
CA LEU A 417 -7.00 -1.33 -11.77
C LEU A 417 -7.41 -0.61 -10.48
N LYS A 418 -8.67 -0.76 -10.08
CA LYS A 418 -9.17 -0.27 -8.79
C LYS A 418 -9.53 -1.47 -7.92
N ASN A 419 -9.00 -1.51 -6.70
CA ASN A 419 -9.38 -2.54 -5.75
C ASN A 419 -10.82 -2.32 -5.28
N ILE A 420 -11.60 -3.38 -5.27
CA ILE A 420 -12.95 -3.40 -4.72
C ILE A 420 -13.09 -4.55 -3.72
N MET A 421 -13.60 -4.23 -2.54
CA MET A 421 -13.94 -5.21 -1.52
C MET A 421 -15.41 -5.55 -1.58
N LEU A 422 -15.73 -6.81 -1.82
CA LEU A 422 -17.09 -7.33 -1.86
C LEU A 422 -17.35 -8.21 -0.65
N LEU A 423 -18.45 -7.95 0.08
CA LEU A 423 -18.89 -8.76 1.21
C LEU A 423 -20.28 -9.33 0.92
N VAL A 424 -20.42 -10.62 1.17
CA VAL A 424 -21.68 -11.34 0.96
C VAL A 424 -22.65 -11.11 2.13
N LYS A 425 -23.83 -10.56 1.84
CA LYS A 425 -24.88 -10.32 2.83
C LYS A 425 -25.97 -11.38 2.83
N THR A 426 -26.30 -11.95 1.68
CA THR A 426 -27.42 -12.89 1.48
C THR A 426 -26.96 -14.12 0.69
N GLN A 427 -27.83 -15.16 0.64
CA GLN A 427 -27.58 -16.34 -0.19
C GLN A 427 -27.52 -16.01 -1.69
N ASP A 428 -28.32 -15.07 -2.16
CA ASP A 428 -28.25 -14.61 -3.55
C ASP A 428 -26.94 -13.84 -3.80
N GLY A 429 -26.50 -13.06 -2.81
CA GLY A 429 -25.16 -12.42 -2.85
C GLY A 429 -24.03 -13.45 -2.95
N LEU A 430 -24.14 -14.60 -2.27
CA LEU A 430 -23.17 -15.69 -2.39
C LEU A 430 -23.14 -16.30 -3.80
N LYS A 431 -24.32 -16.54 -4.39
CA LYS A 431 -24.41 -17.01 -5.78
C LYS A 431 -23.80 -16.01 -6.76
N ASN A 432 -24.06 -14.72 -6.56
CA ASN A 432 -23.51 -13.66 -7.39
C ASN A 432 -21.99 -13.57 -7.24
N MET A 433 -21.46 -13.74 -6.02
CA MET A 433 -20.00 -13.79 -5.79
C MET A 433 -19.36 -14.92 -6.60
N TYR A 434 -19.93 -16.13 -6.57
CA TYR A 434 -19.41 -17.24 -7.37
C TYR A 434 -19.45 -16.96 -8.88
N LYS A 435 -20.52 -16.29 -9.37
CA LYS A 435 -20.59 -15.88 -10.78
C LYS A 435 -19.52 -14.88 -11.12
N LEU A 436 -19.37 -13.81 -10.32
CA LEU A 436 -18.35 -12.78 -10.54
C LEU A 436 -16.94 -13.38 -10.59
N VAL A 437 -16.59 -14.23 -9.60
CA VAL A 437 -15.29 -14.90 -9.57
C VAL A 437 -15.10 -15.81 -10.80
N SER A 438 -16.13 -16.58 -11.18
CA SER A 438 -16.08 -17.44 -12.37
C SER A 438 -15.88 -16.62 -13.65
N GLU A 439 -16.67 -15.56 -13.84
CA GLU A 439 -16.57 -14.69 -15.01
C GLU A 439 -15.22 -13.96 -15.09
N SER A 440 -14.70 -13.49 -13.96
CA SER A 440 -13.39 -12.85 -13.93
C SER A 440 -12.28 -13.78 -14.42
N HIS A 441 -12.32 -15.08 -14.05
CA HIS A 441 -11.33 -16.06 -14.49
C HIS A 441 -11.54 -16.55 -15.92
N ILE A 442 -12.79 -16.65 -16.39
CA ILE A 442 -13.09 -17.18 -17.73
C ILE A 442 -12.92 -16.11 -18.81
N LYS A 443 -13.35 -14.85 -18.53
CA LYS A 443 -13.42 -13.80 -19.54
C LYS A 443 -12.28 -12.79 -19.45
N TYR A 444 -11.77 -12.53 -18.26
CA TYR A 444 -10.88 -11.38 -17.99
C TYR A 444 -9.50 -11.77 -17.42
N PHE A 445 -9.25 -13.06 -17.22
CA PHE A 445 -7.95 -13.53 -16.80
C PHE A 445 -7.00 -13.55 -18.00
N GLY A 446 -6.02 -12.61 -18.04
CA GLY A 446 -5.08 -12.51 -19.15
C GLY A 446 -3.79 -11.78 -18.80
#